data_2441736ba9aa7c28b041b3412c809ce0
#
_entry.id   2441736ba9aa7c28b041b3412c809ce0
#
_cell.length_a   1.000
_cell.length_b   1.000
_cell.length_c   1.000
_cell.angle_alpha   90.00
_cell.angle_beta   90.00
_cell.angle_gamma   90.00
#
_symmetry.space_group_name_H-M   'P 1'
#
loop_
_entity.id
_entity.type
_entity.pdbx_description
1 polymer ?
#
loop_
_entity_poly.entity_id
_entity_poly.type
_entity_poly.pdbx_seq_one_letter_code
_entity_poly.pdbx_strand_id
1 'polypeptide(L)'
;LSDLLYVASPDRAMVFTRTKAETEEIAQGLLRLGHPAQALHGDLSQGERERVLGAFRQGEVRVLVATDVAARGLDIPQVDLVVHYRLPDRAEAYQHRSGRTGRAGRGGRVVLLYGPRERRAVEALERAVGRRFKRVNPPTPEEVLEAKWRHLLARLARVPEKDYRLYQDFAGRLFAEGRVE
;
A
#
# COMPACT_ATOMS: atom_id res chain seq x y z
N LEU A 1 -2.94 -3.27 -7.81
CA LEU A 1 -2.52 -2.97 -6.43
C LEU A 1 -1.82 -1.61 -6.34
N SER A 2 -0.81 -1.35 -7.21
CA SER A 2 -0.11 -0.06 -7.23
C SER A 2 -1.09 1.10 -7.43
N ASP A 3 -2.01 1.00 -8.38
CA ASP A 3 -3.02 2.02 -8.66
C ASP A 3 -3.93 2.29 -7.45
N LEU A 4 -4.35 1.22 -6.77
CA LEU A 4 -5.09 1.34 -5.52
C LEU A 4 -4.30 2.12 -4.46
N LEU A 5 -3.00 1.84 -4.31
CA LEU A 5 -2.13 2.53 -3.35
C LEU A 5 -1.95 4.02 -3.70
N TYR A 6 -1.82 4.36 -5.00
CA TYR A 6 -1.76 5.76 -5.44
C TYR A 6 -3.05 6.50 -5.12
N VAL A 7 -4.20 5.95 -5.51
CA VAL A 7 -5.51 6.60 -5.32
C VAL A 7 -5.90 6.65 -3.84
N ALA A 8 -5.66 5.56 -3.10
CA ALA A 8 -5.96 5.50 -1.68
C ALA A 8 -5.03 6.37 -0.81
N SER A 9 -3.80 6.60 -1.27
CA SER A 9 -2.77 7.42 -0.63
C SER A 9 -2.65 7.21 0.89
N PRO A 10 -2.49 5.97 1.38
CA PRO A 10 -2.35 5.73 2.80
C PRO A 10 -0.99 6.20 3.32
N ASP A 11 -0.92 6.70 4.55
CA ASP A 11 0.37 6.92 5.21
C ASP A 11 1.08 5.60 5.45
N ARG A 12 0.33 4.58 5.90
CA ARG A 12 0.81 3.21 6.07
C ARG A 12 -0.21 2.20 5.56
N ALA A 13 0.28 1.16 4.88
CA ALA A 13 -0.56 0.06 4.40
C ALA A 13 0.04 -1.31 4.76
N MET A 14 -0.83 -2.29 4.96
CA MET A 14 -0.45 -3.71 4.98
C MET A 14 -1.12 -4.44 3.84
N VAL A 15 -0.34 -5.26 3.14
CA VAL A 15 -0.80 -6.13 2.05
C VAL A 15 -0.60 -7.57 2.46
N PHE A 16 -1.69 -8.34 2.54
CA PHE A 16 -1.64 -9.75 2.93
C PHE A 16 -1.63 -10.65 1.70
N THR A 17 -0.62 -11.49 1.61
CA THR A 17 -0.38 -12.49 0.57
C THR A 17 -0.50 -13.90 1.14
N ARG A 18 -0.44 -14.91 0.26
CA ARG A 18 -0.55 -16.32 0.68
C ARG A 18 0.79 -16.96 0.94
N THR A 19 1.80 -16.68 0.10
CA THR A 19 3.11 -17.35 0.15
C THR A 19 4.24 -16.36 0.33
N LYS A 20 5.40 -16.84 0.82
CA LYS A 20 6.63 -16.07 0.97
C LYS A 20 7.11 -15.53 -0.37
N ALA A 21 7.12 -16.37 -1.41
CA ALA A 21 7.54 -15.97 -2.77
C ALA A 21 6.65 -14.85 -3.32
N GLU A 22 5.32 -14.95 -3.15
CA GLU A 22 4.38 -13.89 -3.55
C GLU A 22 4.62 -12.60 -2.74
N THR A 23 4.97 -12.72 -1.45
CA THR A 23 5.30 -11.57 -0.59
C THR A 23 6.49 -10.79 -1.14
N GLU A 24 7.57 -11.50 -1.49
CA GLU A 24 8.78 -10.90 -2.06
C GLU A 24 8.51 -10.28 -3.44
N GLU A 25 7.85 -11.03 -4.33
CA GLU A 25 7.52 -10.56 -5.68
C GLU A 25 6.74 -9.25 -5.64
N ILE A 26 5.70 -9.19 -4.79
CA ILE A 26 4.84 -8.01 -4.66
C ILE A 26 5.60 -6.84 -4.03
N ALA A 27 6.38 -7.07 -2.97
CA ALA A 27 7.16 -6.02 -2.33
C ALA A 27 8.16 -5.40 -3.31
N GLN A 28 8.90 -6.23 -4.05
CA GLN A 28 9.84 -5.77 -5.07
C GLN A 28 9.13 -5.06 -6.23
N GLY A 29 7.98 -5.59 -6.68
CA GLY A 29 7.17 -4.96 -7.71
C GLY A 29 6.70 -3.57 -7.31
N LEU A 30 6.21 -3.41 -6.08
CA LEU A 30 5.79 -2.13 -5.53
C LEU A 30 6.96 -1.15 -5.40
N LEU A 31 8.12 -1.63 -4.95
CA LEU A 31 9.33 -0.80 -4.83
C LEU A 31 9.76 -0.24 -6.19
N ARG A 32 9.79 -1.08 -7.24
CA ARG A 32 10.07 -0.64 -8.62
C ARG A 32 9.07 0.40 -9.13
N LEU A 33 7.83 0.36 -8.66
CA LEU A 33 6.78 1.32 -9.00
C LEU A 33 6.77 2.57 -8.10
N GLY A 34 7.80 2.75 -7.26
CA GLY A 34 7.98 3.93 -6.42
C GLY A 34 7.23 3.92 -5.09
N HIS A 35 6.67 2.76 -4.67
CA HIS A 35 6.12 2.62 -3.34
C HIS A 35 7.20 2.08 -2.39
N PRO A 36 7.53 2.76 -1.26
CA PRO A 36 8.44 2.24 -0.24
C PRO A 36 7.84 0.99 0.42
N ALA A 37 8.12 -0.18 -0.15
CA ALA A 37 7.55 -1.45 0.25
C ALA A 37 8.62 -2.44 0.70
N GLN A 38 8.33 -3.25 1.72
CA GLN A 38 9.16 -4.37 2.14
C GLN A 38 8.35 -5.61 2.47
N ALA A 39 8.96 -6.77 2.27
CA ALA A 39 8.40 -8.07 2.57
C ALA A 39 8.58 -8.44 4.05
N LEU A 40 7.60 -9.14 4.61
CA LEU A 40 7.65 -9.72 5.96
C LEU A 40 7.13 -11.15 5.93
N HIS A 41 8.03 -12.13 6.03
CA HIS A 41 7.67 -13.55 6.01
C HIS A 41 8.56 -14.38 6.96
N GLY A 42 8.24 -15.66 7.09
CA GLY A 42 8.84 -16.54 8.09
C GLY A 42 10.32 -16.84 7.90
N ASP A 43 10.88 -16.65 6.68
CA ASP A 43 12.29 -16.94 6.40
C ASP A 43 13.22 -15.78 6.77
N LEU A 44 12.68 -14.61 7.08
CA LEU A 44 13.50 -13.51 7.60
C LEU A 44 14.06 -13.87 8.97
N SER A 45 15.36 -13.64 9.15
CA SER A 45 15.99 -13.68 10.46
C SER A 45 15.34 -12.68 11.42
N GLN A 46 15.53 -12.89 12.73
CA GLN A 46 14.97 -11.96 13.71
C GLN A 46 15.51 -10.53 13.51
N GLY A 47 16.80 -10.37 13.20
CA GLY A 47 17.38 -9.05 12.94
C GLY A 47 16.82 -8.35 11.69
N GLU A 48 16.56 -9.10 10.60
CA GLU A 48 15.93 -8.56 9.40
C GLU A 48 14.49 -8.13 9.69
N ARG A 49 13.74 -8.96 10.42
CA ARG A 49 12.36 -8.66 10.82
C ARG A 49 12.29 -7.38 11.66
N GLU A 50 13.17 -7.21 12.64
CA GLU A 50 13.24 -6.01 13.49
C GLU A 50 13.60 -4.76 12.67
N ARG A 51 14.52 -4.89 11.72
CA ARG A 51 14.90 -3.81 10.79
C ARG A 51 13.71 -3.36 9.94
N VAL A 52 12.99 -4.33 9.32
CA VAL A 52 11.80 -4.04 8.51
C VAL A 52 10.72 -3.34 9.34
N LEU A 53 10.44 -3.85 10.54
CA LEU A 53 9.45 -3.25 11.42
C LEU A 53 9.89 -1.87 11.95
N GLY A 54 11.18 -1.70 12.21
CA GLY A 54 11.76 -0.40 12.58
C GLY A 54 11.55 0.64 11.48
N ALA A 55 11.93 0.32 10.25
CA ALA A 55 11.73 1.17 9.08
C ALA A 55 10.24 1.48 8.83
N PHE A 56 9.35 0.50 9.06
CA PHE A 56 7.90 0.71 8.96
C PHE A 56 7.36 1.63 10.05
N ARG A 57 7.85 1.52 11.30
CA ARG A 57 7.48 2.43 12.40
C ARG A 57 7.96 3.86 12.14
N GLN A 58 9.13 4.03 11.54
CA GLN A 58 9.71 5.33 11.21
C GLN A 58 9.08 5.97 9.95
N GLY A 59 8.31 5.20 9.16
CA GLY A 59 7.68 5.66 7.94
C GLY A 59 8.58 5.65 6.71
N GLU A 60 9.80 5.10 6.82
CA GLU A 60 10.70 4.86 5.70
C GLU A 60 10.11 3.79 4.75
N VAL A 61 9.51 2.74 5.34
CA VAL A 61 8.66 1.78 4.66
C VAL A 61 7.21 2.17 4.88
N ARG A 62 6.46 2.34 3.81
CA ARG A 62 5.03 2.72 3.88
C ARG A 62 4.10 1.55 3.58
N VAL A 63 4.58 0.54 2.88
CA VAL A 63 3.80 -0.65 2.53
C VAL A 63 4.49 -1.90 3.06
N LEU A 64 3.87 -2.57 4.02
CA LEU A 64 4.35 -3.85 4.53
C LEU A 64 3.60 -4.98 3.84
N VAL A 65 4.29 -5.77 3.04
CA VAL A 65 3.73 -6.96 2.39
C VAL A 65 4.03 -8.17 3.26
N ALA A 66 3.02 -8.89 3.72
CA ALA A 66 3.20 -9.92 4.74
C ALA A 66 2.36 -11.17 4.53
N THR A 67 2.87 -12.31 5.00
CA THR A 67 2.06 -13.52 5.23
C THR A 67 1.37 -13.46 6.59
N ASP A 68 0.26 -14.18 6.75
CA ASP A 68 -0.47 -14.26 8.03
C ASP A 68 0.42 -14.72 9.20
N VAL A 69 1.25 -15.73 8.94
CA VAL A 69 2.13 -16.31 9.97
C VAL A 69 3.13 -15.28 10.48
N ALA A 70 3.72 -14.53 9.58
CA ALA A 70 4.73 -13.53 9.93
C ALA A 70 4.12 -12.30 10.63
N ALA A 71 2.88 -11.97 10.34
CA ALA A 71 2.19 -10.81 10.94
C ALA A 71 1.61 -11.09 12.33
N ARG A 72 1.51 -12.38 12.73
CA ARG A 72 0.97 -12.76 14.05
C ARG A 72 1.96 -12.46 15.16
N GLY A 73 1.44 -11.99 16.30
CA GLY A 73 2.24 -11.73 17.51
C GLY A 73 3.21 -10.54 17.40
N LEU A 74 3.26 -9.87 16.26
CA LEU A 74 4.10 -8.69 16.11
C LEU A 74 3.34 -7.43 16.52
N ASP A 75 4.06 -6.55 17.22
CA ASP A 75 3.63 -5.19 17.49
C ASP A 75 3.83 -4.34 16.22
N ILE A 76 2.83 -4.42 15.32
CA ILE A 76 2.79 -3.65 14.08
C ILE A 76 1.95 -2.41 14.34
N PRO A 77 2.48 -1.20 14.03
CA PRO A 77 1.70 0.02 14.13
C PRO A 77 0.40 -0.08 13.34
N GLN A 78 -0.61 0.63 13.83
CA GLN A 78 -1.87 0.73 13.12
C GLN A 78 -1.68 1.33 11.73
N VAL A 79 -2.37 0.78 10.74
CA VAL A 79 -2.29 1.20 9.35
C VAL A 79 -3.62 1.81 8.89
N ASP A 80 -3.56 2.66 7.86
CA ASP A 80 -4.75 3.30 7.28
C ASP A 80 -5.46 2.40 6.29
N LEU A 81 -4.69 1.48 5.68
CA LEU A 81 -5.17 0.58 4.66
C LEU A 81 -4.67 -0.85 4.89
N VAL A 82 -5.60 -1.80 4.90
CA VAL A 82 -5.31 -3.23 4.82
C VAL A 82 -5.80 -3.73 3.46
N VAL A 83 -4.92 -4.40 2.72
CA VAL A 83 -5.27 -5.04 1.45
C VAL A 83 -5.12 -6.55 1.60
N HIS A 84 -6.19 -7.27 1.36
CA HIS A 84 -6.15 -8.71 1.14
C HIS A 84 -5.86 -8.94 -0.35
N TYR A 85 -4.58 -9.15 -0.70
CA TYR A 85 -4.16 -9.43 -2.06
C TYR A 85 -4.68 -10.79 -2.55
N ARG A 86 -4.80 -11.73 -1.61
CA ARG A 86 -5.50 -13.00 -1.77
C ARG A 86 -6.61 -13.11 -0.74
N LEU A 87 -7.72 -13.69 -1.13
CA LEU A 87 -8.82 -13.94 -0.19
C LEU A 87 -8.33 -14.77 1.00
N PRO A 88 -8.72 -14.42 2.21
CA PRO A 88 -8.46 -15.26 3.38
C PRO A 88 -9.29 -16.55 3.31
N ASP A 89 -8.71 -17.65 3.75
CA ASP A 89 -9.36 -18.96 3.70
C ASP A 89 -10.47 -19.11 4.76
N ARG A 90 -10.47 -18.26 5.81
CA ARG A 90 -11.43 -18.29 6.93
C ARG A 90 -11.76 -16.88 7.42
N ALA A 91 -12.94 -16.76 8.05
CA ALA A 91 -13.43 -15.49 8.61
C ALA A 91 -12.48 -14.93 9.70
N GLU A 92 -11.89 -15.81 10.52
CA GLU A 92 -10.94 -15.41 11.56
C GLU A 92 -9.69 -14.76 10.95
N ALA A 93 -9.17 -15.30 9.84
CA ALA A 93 -8.04 -14.70 9.13
C ALA A 93 -8.41 -13.32 8.59
N TYR A 94 -9.61 -13.16 8.03
CA TYR A 94 -10.12 -11.85 7.62
C TYR A 94 -10.15 -10.88 8.80
N GLN A 95 -10.69 -11.28 9.94
CA GLN A 95 -10.79 -10.43 11.13
C GLN A 95 -9.42 -10.04 11.68
N HIS A 96 -8.48 -10.98 11.78
CA HIS A 96 -7.12 -10.72 12.25
C HIS A 96 -6.34 -9.75 11.34
N ARG A 97 -6.46 -9.92 10.01
CA ARG A 97 -5.85 -9.01 9.05
C ARG A 97 -6.50 -7.64 9.12
N SER A 98 -7.83 -7.58 9.04
CA SER A 98 -8.60 -6.34 9.08
C SER A 98 -8.40 -5.58 10.39
N GLY A 99 -8.21 -6.28 11.50
CA GLY A 99 -7.91 -5.71 12.81
C GLY A 99 -6.55 -5.00 12.91
N ARG A 100 -5.78 -4.88 11.82
CA ARG A 100 -4.59 -4.03 11.75
C ARG A 100 -4.93 -2.57 11.44
N THR A 101 -6.19 -2.28 11.10
CA THR A 101 -6.70 -0.93 10.88
C THR A 101 -7.98 -0.65 11.67
N GLY A 102 -8.43 0.59 11.74
CA GLY A 102 -9.71 0.98 12.33
C GLY A 102 -9.80 0.85 13.84
N ARG A 103 -8.71 1.02 14.60
CA ARG A 103 -8.70 0.98 16.07
C ARG A 103 -8.70 2.37 16.71
N ALA A 104 -9.15 2.45 17.95
CA ALA A 104 -9.12 3.66 18.78
C ALA A 104 -9.81 4.89 18.13
N GLY A 105 -10.95 4.67 17.46
CA GLY A 105 -11.74 5.76 16.87
C GLY A 105 -11.18 6.34 15.56
N ARG A 106 -10.06 5.84 15.07
CA ARG A 106 -9.50 6.22 13.76
C ARG A 106 -10.17 5.42 12.66
N GLY A 107 -10.58 6.11 11.58
CA GLY A 107 -11.08 5.45 10.38
C GLY A 107 -9.99 4.57 9.74
N GLY A 108 -10.39 3.41 9.23
CA GLY A 108 -9.51 2.53 8.51
C GLY A 108 -10.21 1.91 7.31
N ARG A 109 -9.44 1.58 6.27
CA ARG A 109 -9.98 0.93 5.07
C ARG A 109 -9.45 -0.48 4.94
N VAL A 110 -10.35 -1.40 4.58
CA VAL A 110 -10.02 -2.78 4.26
C VAL A 110 -10.49 -3.06 2.84
N VAL A 111 -9.60 -3.53 1.99
CA VAL A 111 -9.87 -3.85 0.59
C VAL A 111 -9.54 -5.32 0.34
N LEU A 112 -10.47 -6.03 -0.32
CA LEU A 112 -10.24 -7.37 -0.84
C LEU A 112 -10.10 -7.28 -2.36
N LEU A 113 -8.98 -7.77 -2.88
CA LEU A 113 -8.81 -7.98 -4.31
C LEU A 113 -9.31 -9.37 -4.66
N TYR A 114 -10.19 -9.46 -5.64
CA TYR A 114 -10.72 -10.74 -6.09
C TYR A 114 -11.06 -10.72 -7.58
N GLY A 115 -10.91 -11.87 -8.21
CA GLY A 115 -11.31 -12.06 -9.60
C GLY A 115 -12.76 -12.52 -9.75
N PRO A 116 -13.31 -12.50 -10.98
CA PRO A 116 -14.68 -12.92 -11.23
C PRO A 116 -15.01 -14.33 -10.74
N ARG A 117 -14.05 -15.25 -10.79
CA ARG A 117 -14.20 -16.65 -10.33
C ARG A 117 -14.29 -16.77 -8.80
N GLU A 118 -13.82 -15.77 -8.06
CA GLU A 118 -13.78 -15.78 -6.59
C GLU A 118 -15.03 -15.15 -5.96
N ARG A 119 -15.99 -14.66 -6.76
CA ARG A 119 -17.19 -13.98 -6.27
C ARG A 119 -17.97 -14.79 -5.23
N ARG A 120 -18.14 -16.10 -5.47
CA ARG A 120 -18.83 -17.01 -4.51
C ARG A 120 -18.08 -17.13 -3.20
N ALA A 121 -16.75 -17.16 -3.25
CA ALA A 121 -15.91 -17.19 -2.04
C ALA A 121 -16.04 -15.91 -1.23
N VAL A 122 -16.10 -14.74 -1.88
CA VAL A 122 -16.35 -13.46 -1.22
C VAL A 122 -17.72 -13.44 -0.56
N GLU A 123 -18.78 -13.92 -1.23
CA GLU A 123 -20.14 -14.01 -0.66
C GLU A 123 -20.20 -14.98 0.53
N ALA A 124 -19.44 -16.07 0.49
CA ALA A 124 -19.33 -16.99 1.63
C ALA A 124 -18.61 -16.32 2.81
N LEU A 125 -17.54 -15.57 2.54
CA LEU A 125 -16.83 -14.80 3.55
C LEU A 125 -17.71 -13.71 4.18
N GLU A 126 -18.52 -13.00 3.41
CA GLU A 126 -19.48 -12.01 3.90
C GLU A 126 -20.48 -12.64 4.89
N ARG A 127 -21.02 -13.82 4.54
CA ARG A 127 -21.94 -14.57 5.46
C ARG A 127 -21.23 -14.98 6.75
N ALA A 128 -19.99 -15.48 6.64
CA ALA A 128 -19.21 -15.93 7.80
C ALA A 128 -18.80 -14.76 8.72
N VAL A 129 -18.55 -13.58 8.15
CA VAL A 129 -18.20 -12.36 8.90
C VAL A 129 -19.45 -11.62 9.42
N GLY A 130 -20.63 -11.94 8.89
CA GLY A 130 -21.89 -11.26 9.21
C GLY A 130 -22.00 -9.83 8.66
N ARG A 131 -21.23 -9.51 7.62
CA ARG A 131 -21.16 -8.15 7.05
C ARG A 131 -21.06 -8.19 5.51
N ARG A 132 -21.85 -7.37 4.83
CA ARG A 132 -21.70 -7.16 3.39
C ARG A 132 -20.57 -6.20 3.08
N PHE A 133 -19.80 -6.51 2.04
CA PHE A 133 -18.72 -5.64 1.55
C PHE A 133 -19.23 -4.75 0.41
N LYS A 134 -18.81 -3.49 0.41
CA LYS A 134 -19.10 -2.58 -0.71
C LYS A 134 -18.26 -3.03 -1.92
N ARG A 135 -18.92 -3.27 -3.04
CA ARG A 135 -18.25 -3.56 -4.32
C ARG A 135 -17.79 -2.24 -4.94
N VAL A 136 -16.54 -2.19 -5.33
CA VAL A 136 -15.94 -1.05 -6.02
C VAL A 136 -15.19 -1.55 -7.25
N ASN A 137 -15.17 -0.75 -8.30
CA ASN A 137 -14.33 -1.03 -9.46
C ASN A 137 -12.86 -0.70 -9.17
N PRO A 138 -11.91 -1.29 -9.90
CA PRO A 138 -10.54 -0.81 -9.91
C PRO A 138 -10.48 0.68 -10.27
N PRO A 139 -9.47 1.42 -9.77
CA PRO A 139 -9.26 2.81 -10.18
C PRO A 139 -9.17 2.97 -11.69
N THR A 140 -9.76 4.03 -12.23
CA THR A 140 -9.63 4.36 -13.65
C THR A 140 -8.25 4.92 -13.96
N PRO A 141 -7.80 4.90 -15.24
CA PRO A 141 -6.53 5.53 -15.63
C PRO A 141 -6.46 7.00 -15.23
N GLU A 142 -7.57 7.73 -15.34
CA GLU A 142 -7.68 9.16 -14.99
C GLU A 142 -7.48 9.36 -13.49
N GLU A 143 -8.15 8.57 -12.64
CA GLU A 143 -8.00 8.63 -11.18
C GLU A 143 -6.56 8.34 -10.77
N VAL A 144 -5.91 7.37 -11.44
CA VAL A 144 -4.51 7.02 -11.19
C VAL A 144 -3.58 8.16 -11.60
N LEU A 145 -3.80 8.77 -12.76
CA LEU A 145 -3.02 9.89 -13.26
C LEU A 145 -3.12 11.09 -12.31
N GLU A 146 -4.33 11.47 -11.91
CA GLU A 146 -4.54 12.55 -10.93
C GLU A 146 -3.86 12.26 -9.59
N ALA A 147 -3.94 11.01 -9.11
CA ALA A 147 -3.30 10.63 -7.87
C ALA A 147 -1.77 10.73 -7.97
N LYS A 148 -1.17 10.23 -9.05
CA LYS A 148 0.28 10.35 -9.32
C LYS A 148 0.71 11.81 -9.42
N TRP A 149 -0.07 12.65 -10.08
CA TRP A 149 0.19 14.07 -10.21
C TRP A 149 0.18 14.78 -8.85
N ARG A 150 -0.84 14.52 -8.03
CA ARG A 150 -0.89 15.05 -6.65
C ARG A 150 0.33 14.61 -5.82
N HIS A 151 0.74 13.36 -5.93
CA HIS A 151 1.94 12.85 -5.25
C HIS A 151 3.22 13.56 -5.71
N LEU A 152 3.35 13.78 -7.02
CA LEU A 152 4.49 14.52 -7.60
C LEU A 152 4.53 15.96 -7.07
N LEU A 153 3.42 16.68 -7.14
CA LEU A 153 3.33 18.05 -6.62
C LEU A 153 3.64 18.13 -5.12
N ALA A 154 3.13 17.20 -4.32
CA ALA A 154 3.43 17.15 -2.90
C ALA A 154 4.92 16.87 -2.60
N ARG A 155 5.60 16.12 -3.46
CA ARG A 155 7.06 15.91 -3.37
C ARG A 155 7.82 17.17 -3.77
N LEU A 156 7.45 17.80 -4.86
CA LEU A 156 8.06 19.06 -5.34
C LEU A 156 7.93 20.17 -4.29
N ALA A 157 6.76 20.28 -3.65
CA ALA A 157 6.53 21.28 -2.60
C ALA A 157 7.42 21.10 -1.35
N ARG A 158 8.05 19.93 -1.18
CA ARG A 158 8.99 19.65 -0.09
C ARG A 158 10.45 19.91 -0.46
N VAL A 159 10.74 20.18 -1.74
CA VAL A 159 12.11 20.50 -2.18
C VAL A 159 12.44 21.91 -1.70
N PRO A 160 13.53 22.10 -0.94
CA PRO A 160 13.94 23.42 -0.47
C PRO A 160 14.25 24.34 -1.65
N GLU A 161 13.89 25.61 -1.53
CA GLU A 161 14.12 26.60 -2.59
C GLU A 161 15.59 26.64 -3.06
N LYS A 162 16.52 26.53 -2.13
CA LYS A 162 17.96 26.48 -2.42
C LYS A 162 18.37 25.38 -3.40
N ASP A 163 17.61 24.25 -3.44
CA ASP A 163 17.96 23.09 -4.23
C ASP A 163 17.41 23.18 -5.67
N TYR A 164 16.38 23.99 -5.93
CA TYR A 164 15.82 24.17 -7.28
C TYR A 164 16.07 25.56 -7.88
N ARG A 165 16.50 26.54 -7.07
CA ARG A 165 16.73 27.93 -7.53
C ARG A 165 17.69 28.02 -8.72
N LEU A 166 18.73 27.19 -8.73
CA LEU A 166 19.69 27.12 -9.85
C LEU A 166 19.08 26.67 -11.18
N TYR A 167 17.95 25.96 -11.12
CA TYR A 167 17.28 25.42 -12.30
C TYR A 167 16.15 26.31 -12.80
N GLN A 168 15.70 27.31 -12.02
CA GLN A 168 14.59 28.21 -12.40
C GLN A 168 14.90 29.00 -13.66
N ASP A 169 16.09 29.60 -13.73
CA ASP A 169 16.52 30.37 -14.88
C ASP A 169 16.71 29.49 -16.12
N PHE A 170 17.18 28.25 -15.92
CA PHE A 170 17.33 27.27 -16.99
C PHE A 170 15.97 26.81 -17.51
N ALA A 171 15.04 26.49 -16.63
CA ALA A 171 13.67 26.13 -17.00
C ALA A 171 12.96 27.24 -17.70
N GLY A 172 13.10 28.49 -17.22
CA GLY A 172 12.55 29.68 -17.88
C GLY A 172 13.06 29.87 -19.32
N ARG A 173 14.34 29.62 -19.57
CA ARG A 173 14.91 29.65 -20.92
C ARG A 173 14.35 28.55 -21.83
N LEU A 174 14.23 27.31 -21.32
CA LEU A 174 13.65 26.20 -22.08
C LEU A 174 12.20 26.46 -22.51
N PHE A 175 11.38 27.05 -21.61
CA PHE A 175 10.02 27.46 -21.95
C PHE A 175 10.00 28.60 -22.99
N ALA A 176 10.87 29.60 -22.83
CA ALA A 176 10.95 30.74 -23.79
C ALA A 176 11.43 30.30 -25.19
N GLU A 177 12.24 29.25 -25.27
CA GLU A 177 12.75 28.70 -26.54
C GLU A 177 11.76 27.67 -27.15
N GLY A 178 10.60 27.40 -26.53
CA GLY A 178 9.61 26.43 -27.03
C GLY A 178 10.12 24.99 -27.09
N ARG A 179 11.12 24.65 -26.27
CA ARG A 179 11.72 23.32 -26.21
C ARG A 179 11.00 22.38 -25.25
N VAL A 180 10.02 22.89 -24.54
CA VAL A 180 9.15 22.11 -23.61
C VAL A 180 7.73 22.59 -23.90
N GLU A 181 6.87 21.66 -24.36
CA GLU A 181 5.44 21.86 -24.48
C GLU A 181 4.73 21.53 -23.14
#